data_e6c7214ec5c741235bbb78263c591644
#
_entry.id   e6c7214ec5c741235bbb78263c591644
#
_cell.length_a   1.000
_cell.length_b   1.000
_cell.length_c   1.000
_cell.angle_alpha   90.00
_cell.angle_beta   90.00
_cell.angle_gamma   90.00
#
_symmetry.space_group_name_H-M   'P 1'
#
loop_
_entity.id
_entity.type
_entity.pdbx_description
1 polymer ?
#
loop_
_entity_poly.entity_id
_entity_poly.type
_entity_poly.pdbx_seq_one_letter_code
_entity_poly.pdbx_strand_id
1 'polypeptide(L)'
;MNELFVDYIIFAKKERMESLKQRRTIRKYQQKDISADLLNDLLETSFRASTVGNMQVYSVIVTRDAERKAKLAPAHFNQPMVRTAPVVLTFCIDLRRFSKWCEQRKAEPGYNNFEWFVTGAVDTLLVAQTFCVAAEEKGLGICYLGTTTYNLSLIHISEPTRQA
;
A
#
# COMPACT_ATOMS: atom_id res chain seq x y z
N MET A 1 11.08 -29.93 20.72
CA MET A 1 11.02 -29.14 19.45
C MET A 1 10.00 -27.98 19.53
N ASN A 2 9.52 -27.64 20.75
CA ASN A 2 8.48 -26.58 20.95
C ASN A 2 8.97 -25.33 21.70
N GLU A 3 10.17 -25.32 22.26
CA GLU A 3 10.63 -24.17 23.07
C GLU A 3 11.20 -23.04 22.22
N LEU A 4 11.85 -23.34 21.09
CA LEU A 4 12.43 -22.31 20.22
C LEU A 4 11.37 -21.40 19.53
N PHE A 5 10.15 -21.87 19.36
CA PHE A 5 9.08 -21.09 18.72
C PHE A 5 8.39 -20.13 19.70
N VAL A 6 8.37 -20.47 20.97
CA VAL A 6 7.76 -19.63 22.03
C VAL A 6 8.68 -18.47 22.39
N ASP A 7 9.97 -18.68 22.43
CA ASP A 7 10.96 -17.62 22.74
C ASP A 7 11.02 -16.55 21.64
N TYR A 8 10.81 -16.91 20.36
CA TYR A 8 10.77 -15.93 19.27
C TYR A 8 9.54 -15.00 19.31
N ILE A 9 8.45 -15.47 19.91
CA ILE A 9 7.22 -14.67 20.10
C ILE A 9 7.34 -13.72 21.31
N ILE A 10 8.11 -14.09 22.33
CA ILE A 10 8.25 -13.31 23.58
C ILE A 10 9.18 -12.11 23.44
N PHE A 11 10.11 -12.13 22.48
CA PHE A 11 11.04 -11.02 22.22
C PHE A 11 10.47 -9.85 21.40
N ALA A 12 9.22 -9.93 20.93
CA ALA A 12 8.53 -8.77 20.35
C ALA A 12 8.21 -7.79 21.49
N LYS A 13 9.04 -6.76 21.63
CA LYS A 13 8.95 -5.73 22.68
C LYS A 13 7.52 -5.33 22.97
N LYS A 14 7.14 -5.33 24.23
CA LYS A 14 5.83 -4.92 24.77
C LYS A 14 5.36 -3.54 24.28
N GLU A 15 6.29 -2.67 23.85
CA GLU A 15 6.05 -1.34 23.28
C GLU A 15 5.43 -1.36 21.87
N ARG A 16 5.74 -2.37 21.02
CA ARG A 16 5.16 -2.47 19.67
C ARG A 16 3.69 -2.81 19.64
N MET A 17 3.18 -3.53 20.63
CA MET A 17 1.76 -3.84 20.72
C MET A 17 0.91 -2.63 21.14
N GLU A 18 1.49 -1.64 21.80
CA GLU A 18 0.76 -0.47 22.27
C GLU A 18 0.38 0.47 21.12
N SER A 19 1.24 0.65 20.11
CA SER A 19 0.93 1.44 18.91
C SER A 19 -0.28 0.88 18.16
N LEU A 20 -0.37 -0.45 18.03
CA LEU A 20 -1.51 -1.10 17.40
C LEU A 20 -2.82 -0.92 18.17
N LYS A 21 -2.77 -0.93 19.52
CA LYS A 21 -3.95 -0.71 20.36
C LYS A 21 -4.44 0.73 20.29
N GLN A 22 -3.53 1.69 20.13
CA GLN A 22 -3.85 3.12 20.05
C GLN A 22 -4.18 3.58 18.62
N ARG A 23 -4.08 2.69 17.66
CA ARG A 23 -4.32 2.97 16.25
C ARG A 23 -5.70 3.59 16.03
N ARG A 24 -5.72 4.69 15.30
CA ARG A 24 -6.96 5.38 14.89
C ARG A 24 -6.81 6.02 13.52
N THR A 25 -7.89 6.14 12.80
CA THR A 25 -7.92 6.84 11.51
C THR A 25 -7.75 8.35 11.72
N ILE A 26 -6.75 8.94 11.07
CA ILE A 26 -6.45 10.38 11.10
C ILE A 26 -6.85 10.98 9.76
N ARG A 27 -7.71 12.01 9.78
CA ARG A 27 -8.24 12.69 8.57
C ARG A 27 -7.85 14.16 8.47
N LYS A 28 -7.17 14.70 9.48
CA LYS A 28 -6.62 16.07 9.48
C LYS A 28 -5.11 15.98 9.59
N TYR A 29 -4.42 16.59 8.67
CA TYR A 29 -2.96 16.53 8.57
C TYR A 29 -2.34 17.90 8.80
N GLN A 30 -1.13 17.90 9.33
CA GLN A 30 -0.30 19.09 9.41
C GLN A 30 0.17 19.48 8.00
N GLN A 31 0.37 20.77 7.75
CA GLN A 31 0.98 21.27 6.50
C GLN A 31 2.51 21.08 6.55
N LYS A 32 2.93 19.82 6.67
CA LYS A 32 4.32 19.42 6.74
C LYS A 32 4.54 18.26 5.77
N ASP A 33 5.49 18.43 4.89
CA ASP A 33 5.83 17.40 3.91
C ASP A 33 6.56 16.21 4.56
N ILE A 34 6.50 15.06 3.91
CA ILE A 34 7.22 13.84 4.28
C ILE A 34 8.46 13.76 3.39
N SER A 35 9.65 13.63 3.98
CA SER A 35 10.88 13.52 3.19
C SER A 35 10.85 12.29 2.27
N ALA A 36 11.57 12.36 1.16
CA ALA A 36 11.69 11.24 0.23
C ALA A 36 12.31 10.01 0.92
N ASP A 37 13.33 10.23 1.76
CA ASP A 37 14.02 9.15 2.47
C ASP A 37 13.09 8.43 3.45
N LEU A 38 12.28 9.18 4.23
CA LEU A 38 11.31 8.57 5.14
C LEU A 38 10.25 7.79 4.37
N LEU A 39 9.74 8.33 3.26
CA LEU A 39 8.76 7.63 2.45
C LEU A 39 9.33 6.34 1.83
N ASN A 40 10.57 6.39 1.34
CA ASN A 40 11.26 5.23 0.78
C ASN A 40 11.49 4.16 1.87
N ASP A 41 11.97 4.54 3.06
CA ASP A 41 12.14 3.62 4.21
C ASP A 41 10.82 2.92 4.57
N LEU A 42 9.72 3.65 4.57
CA LEU A 42 8.38 3.10 4.83
C LEU A 42 7.91 2.14 3.73
N LEU A 43 8.15 2.48 2.46
CA LEU A 43 7.81 1.62 1.33
C LEU A 43 8.64 0.34 1.34
N GLU A 44 9.96 0.43 1.53
CA GLU A 44 10.85 -0.73 1.64
C GLU A 44 10.44 -1.62 2.81
N THR A 45 10.10 -1.04 3.95
CA THR A 45 9.57 -1.78 5.10
C THR A 45 8.28 -2.50 4.74
N SER A 46 7.37 -1.84 4.03
CA SER A 46 6.09 -2.43 3.63
C SER A 46 6.25 -3.58 2.62
N PHE A 47 7.26 -3.51 1.76
CA PHE A 47 7.57 -4.57 0.79
C PHE A 47 8.13 -5.85 1.44
N ARG A 48 8.38 -5.84 2.75
CA ARG A 48 8.69 -7.05 3.55
C ARG A 48 7.44 -7.82 3.98
N ALA A 49 6.24 -7.33 3.66
CA ALA A 49 4.99 -8.05 3.92
C ALA A 49 4.99 -9.42 3.24
N SER A 50 4.30 -10.37 3.86
CA SER A 50 4.11 -11.69 3.25
C SER A 50 3.29 -11.60 1.97
N THR A 51 3.68 -12.36 0.95
CA THR A 51 2.95 -12.45 -0.33
C THR A 51 2.81 -13.91 -0.77
N VAL A 52 1.77 -14.19 -1.53
CA VAL A 52 1.49 -15.54 -1.99
C VAL A 52 2.57 -15.99 -2.98
N GLY A 53 3.26 -17.10 -2.69
CA GLY A 53 4.31 -17.62 -3.57
C GLY A 53 5.45 -16.64 -3.86
N ASN A 54 5.60 -15.58 -3.07
CA ASN A 54 6.55 -14.48 -3.29
C ASN A 54 6.42 -13.81 -4.67
N MET A 55 5.22 -13.85 -5.27
CA MET A 55 4.96 -13.26 -6.60
C MET A 55 4.90 -11.73 -6.57
N GLN A 56 4.55 -11.15 -5.42
CA GLN A 56 4.51 -9.70 -5.19
C GLN A 56 3.66 -8.97 -6.25
N VAL A 57 2.44 -9.45 -6.48
CA VAL A 57 1.55 -9.00 -7.56
C VAL A 57 0.81 -7.70 -7.21
N TYR A 58 1.57 -6.71 -6.79
CA TYR A 58 1.08 -5.37 -6.46
C TYR A 58 2.02 -4.28 -6.97
N SER A 59 1.51 -3.07 -7.06
CA SER A 59 2.27 -1.83 -7.31
C SER A 59 1.75 -0.72 -6.42
N VAL A 60 2.61 0.25 -6.11
CA VAL A 60 2.25 1.42 -5.30
C VAL A 60 2.50 2.70 -6.09
N ILE A 61 1.47 3.53 -6.24
CA ILE A 61 1.57 4.83 -6.89
C ILE A 61 1.64 5.90 -5.81
N VAL A 62 2.69 6.73 -5.87
CA VAL A 62 2.89 7.85 -4.94
C VAL A 62 2.43 9.15 -5.60
N THR A 63 1.41 9.78 -5.04
CA THR A 63 0.86 11.06 -5.51
C THR A 63 1.15 12.17 -4.51
N ARG A 64 2.07 13.07 -4.83
CA ARG A 64 2.44 14.27 -4.04
C ARG A 64 1.93 15.55 -4.67
N ASP A 65 1.90 15.59 -5.99
CA ASP A 65 1.53 16.77 -6.78
C ASP A 65 0.11 17.25 -6.47
N ALA A 66 -0.03 18.55 -6.21
CA ALA A 66 -1.29 19.14 -5.78
C ALA A 66 -2.38 19.07 -6.86
N GLU A 67 -2.01 19.23 -8.14
CA GLU A 67 -2.97 19.17 -9.25
C GLU A 67 -3.48 17.74 -9.44
N ARG A 68 -2.57 16.76 -9.36
CA ARG A 68 -2.94 15.34 -9.42
C ARG A 68 -3.85 14.96 -8.26
N LYS A 69 -3.54 15.38 -7.04
CA LYS A 69 -4.43 15.18 -5.88
C LYS A 69 -5.79 15.84 -6.08
N ALA A 70 -5.82 17.03 -6.67
CA ALA A 70 -7.07 17.71 -6.98
C ALA A 70 -7.91 16.95 -8.02
N LYS A 71 -7.26 16.40 -9.07
CA LYS A 71 -7.92 15.55 -10.08
C LYS A 71 -8.39 14.22 -9.50
N LEU A 72 -7.68 13.66 -8.52
CA LEU A 72 -8.04 12.41 -7.85
C LEU A 72 -9.20 12.59 -6.86
N ALA A 73 -9.39 13.78 -6.29
CA ALA A 73 -10.38 14.04 -5.26
C ALA A 73 -11.82 13.65 -5.63
N PRO A 74 -12.33 13.86 -6.86
CA PRO A 74 -13.66 13.41 -7.27
C PRO A 74 -13.86 11.90 -7.16
N ALA A 75 -12.84 11.08 -7.44
CA ALA A 75 -12.90 9.62 -7.26
C ALA A 75 -13.16 9.22 -5.79
N HIS A 76 -12.85 10.11 -4.87
CA HIS A 76 -13.05 9.94 -3.44
C HIS A 76 -14.13 10.89 -2.87
N PHE A 77 -15.17 11.19 -3.67
CA PHE A 77 -16.28 12.09 -3.28
C PHE A 77 -15.83 13.45 -2.73
N ASN A 78 -14.72 13.98 -3.26
CA ASN A 78 -14.12 15.25 -2.85
C ASN A 78 -13.79 15.32 -1.34
N GLN A 79 -13.46 14.19 -0.70
CA GLN A 79 -13.06 14.18 0.70
C GLN A 79 -11.83 15.08 0.90
N PRO A 80 -11.85 16.02 1.88
CA PRO A 80 -10.79 17.02 2.02
C PRO A 80 -9.39 16.45 2.21
N MET A 81 -9.26 15.27 2.87
CA MET A 81 -7.98 14.65 3.13
C MET A 81 -7.23 14.25 1.86
N VAL A 82 -7.90 13.99 0.76
CA VAL A 82 -7.24 13.69 -0.52
C VAL A 82 -6.39 14.86 -1.00
N ARG A 83 -6.87 16.09 -0.79
CA ARG A 83 -6.16 17.32 -1.20
C ARG A 83 -5.14 17.76 -0.17
N THR A 84 -5.43 17.58 1.13
CA THR A 84 -4.64 18.13 2.23
C THR A 84 -3.55 17.19 2.74
N ALA A 85 -3.63 15.88 2.47
CA ALA A 85 -2.57 14.95 2.82
C ALA A 85 -1.27 15.30 2.07
N PRO A 86 -0.09 15.26 2.73
CA PRO A 86 1.19 15.44 2.06
C PRO A 86 1.40 14.44 0.92
N VAL A 87 1.00 13.21 1.14
CA VAL A 87 1.13 12.09 0.19
C VAL A 87 -0.17 11.30 0.15
N VAL A 88 -0.60 10.94 -1.05
CA VAL A 88 -1.65 9.93 -1.29
C VAL A 88 -0.99 8.72 -1.94
N LEU A 89 -1.18 7.54 -1.36
CA LEU A 89 -0.70 6.28 -1.90
C LEU A 89 -1.87 5.48 -2.47
N THR A 90 -1.71 5.00 -3.71
CA THR A 90 -2.65 4.07 -4.32
C THR A 90 -1.98 2.72 -4.43
N PHE A 91 -2.47 1.76 -3.66
CA PHE A 91 -2.03 0.37 -3.73
C PHE A 91 -2.86 -0.36 -4.78
N CYS A 92 -2.19 -0.89 -5.80
CA CYS A 92 -2.81 -1.49 -6.96
C CYS A 92 -2.51 -2.98 -7.03
N ILE A 93 -3.49 -3.78 -7.42
CA ILE A 93 -3.26 -5.15 -7.89
C ILE A 93 -2.52 -5.05 -9.23
N ASP A 94 -1.34 -5.65 -9.34
CA ASP A 94 -0.53 -5.60 -10.56
C ASP A 94 -0.10 -7.01 -11.00
N LEU A 95 -1.00 -7.68 -11.68
CA LEU A 95 -0.78 -9.02 -12.22
C LEU A 95 0.13 -8.99 -13.47
N ARG A 96 0.16 -7.85 -14.18
CA ARG A 96 0.88 -7.69 -15.44
C ARG A 96 2.39 -7.81 -15.26
N ARG A 97 2.92 -7.29 -14.16
CA ARG A 97 4.36 -7.34 -13.89
C ARG A 97 4.86 -8.78 -13.81
N PHE A 98 4.15 -9.63 -13.09
CA PHE A 98 4.49 -11.05 -12.98
C PHE A 98 4.33 -11.80 -14.30
N SER A 99 3.24 -11.55 -15.06
CA SER A 99 3.05 -12.13 -16.39
C SER A 99 4.19 -11.79 -17.33
N LYS A 100 4.62 -10.53 -17.37
CA LYS A 100 5.77 -10.10 -18.17
C LYS A 100 7.07 -10.75 -17.73
N TRP A 101 7.27 -10.95 -16.44
CA TRP A 101 8.44 -11.67 -15.95
C TRP A 101 8.42 -13.13 -16.42
N CYS A 102 7.26 -13.81 -16.38
CA CYS A 102 7.11 -15.16 -16.91
C CYS A 102 7.44 -15.21 -18.42
N GLU A 103 6.89 -14.29 -19.21
CA GLU A 103 7.17 -14.19 -20.65
C GLU A 103 8.67 -14.08 -20.94
N GLN A 104 9.38 -13.20 -20.23
CA GLN A 104 10.84 -13.04 -20.35
C GLN A 104 11.61 -14.32 -20.00
N ARG A 105 11.07 -15.14 -19.10
CA ARG A 105 11.63 -16.43 -18.70
C ARG A 105 11.16 -17.61 -19.56
N LYS A 106 10.36 -17.35 -20.61
CA LYS A 106 9.73 -18.38 -21.45
C LYS A 106 8.87 -19.36 -20.65
N ALA A 107 8.24 -18.87 -19.58
CA ALA A 107 7.31 -19.59 -18.73
C ALA A 107 5.89 -19.07 -18.98
N GLU A 108 4.92 -19.97 -18.96
CA GLU A 108 3.51 -19.58 -19.00
C GLU A 108 3.02 -19.32 -17.57
N PRO A 109 2.36 -18.18 -17.31
CA PRO A 109 1.75 -17.94 -16.01
C PRO A 109 0.59 -18.92 -15.81
N GLY A 110 0.63 -19.72 -14.75
CA GLY A 110 -0.38 -20.76 -14.46
C GLY A 110 -1.76 -20.22 -14.07
N TYR A 111 -1.90 -18.91 -13.97
CA TYR A 111 -3.09 -18.25 -13.44
C TYR A 111 -3.57 -17.16 -14.41
N ASN A 112 -4.79 -17.26 -14.87
CA ASN A 112 -5.52 -16.21 -15.58
C ASN A 112 -7.00 -16.33 -15.21
N ASN A 113 -7.30 -16.30 -13.90
CA ASN A 113 -8.61 -16.58 -13.37
C ASN A 113 -8.90 -15.69 -12.15
N PHE A 114 -10.07 -15.87 -11.56
CA PHE A 114 -10.51 -15.12 -10.38
C PHE A 114 -9.59 -15.35 -9.15
N GLU A 115 -9.01 -16.55 -9.01
CA GLU A 115 -8.08 -16.85 -7.93
C GLU A 115 -6.85 -15.94 -7.95
N TRP A 116 -6.35 -15.63 -9.16
CA TRP A 116 -5.23 -14.71 -9.28
C TRP A 116 -5.57 -13.28 -8.87
N PHE A 117 -6.79 -12.83 -9.18
CA PHE A 117 -7.29 -11.55 -8.68
C PHE A 117 -7.35 -11.55 -7.14
N VAL A 118 -7.85 -12.62 -6.52
CA VAL A 118 -7.90 -12.76 -5.05
C VAL A 118 -6.48 -12.73 -4.47
N THR A 119 -5.54 -13.46 -5.07
CA THR A 119 -4.12 -13.46 -4.67
C THR A 119 -3.54 -12.04 -4.71
N GLY A 120 -3.75 -11.32 -5.81
CA GLY A 120 -3.31 -9.94 -5.93
C GLY A 120 -3.95 -9.00 -4.92
N ALA A 121 -5.23 -9.20 -4.61
CA ALA A 121 -5.93 -8.42 -3.58
C ALA A 121 -5.34 -8.67 -2.19
N VAL A 122 -5.08 -9.93 -1.84
CA VAL A 122 -4.47 -10.31 -0.56
C VAL A 122 -3.07 -9.69 -0.43
N ASP A 123 -2.20 -9.86 -1.42
CA ASP A 123 -0.86 -9.28 -1.42
C ASP A 123 -0.90 -7.75 -1.24
N THR A 124 -1.76 -7.08 -2.01
CA THR A 124 -1.93 -5.63 -1.96
C THR A 124 -2.38 -5.14 -0.59
N LEU A 125 -3.34 -5.83 0.03
CA LEU A 125 -3.87 -5.46 1.35
C LEU A 125 -2.84 -5.70 2.46
N LEU A 126 -2.06 -6.78 2.40
CA LEU A 126 -0.99 -7.07 3.37
C LEU A 126 0.09 -6.00 3.31
N VAL A 127 0.52 -5.59 2.12
CA VAL A 127 1.51 -4.52 1.93
C VAL A 127 0.96 -3.18 2.41
N ALA A 128 -0.28 -2.83 2.07
CA ALA A 128 -0.92 -1.60 2.52
C ALA A 128 -1.04 -1.53 4.04
N GLN A 129 -1.43 -2.63 4.69
CA GLN A 129 -1.53 -2.69 6.14
C GLN A 129 -0.15 -2.64 6.82
N THR A 130 0.86 -3.28 6.25
CA THR A 130 2.24 -3.21 6.75
C THR A 130 2.76 -1.77 6.67
N PHE A 131 2.52 -1.08 5.55
CA PHE A 131 2.84 0.35 5.41
C PHE A 131 2.13 1.19 6.49
N CYS A 132 0.84 0.94 6.72
CA CYS A 132 0.05 1.65 7.72
C CYS A 132 0.69 1.55 9.11
N VAL A 133 1.03 0.33 9.54
CA VAL A 133 1.66 0.10 10.85
C VAL A 133 3.03 0.77 10.94
N ALA A 134 3.87 0.62 9.90
CA ALA A 134 5.19 1.24 9.87
C ALA A 134 5.12 2.77 9.93
N ALA A 135 4.18 3.38 9.21
CA ALA A 135 3.97 4.82 9.21
C ALA A 135 3.48 5.34 10.58
N GLU A 136 2.55 4.63 11.22
CA GLU A 136 2.06 4.98 12.56
C GLU A 136 3.16 4.84 13.62
N GLU A 137 4.05 3.88 13.52
CA GLU A 137 5.25 3.76 14.39
C GLU A 137 6.21 4.96 14.23
N LYS A 138 6.23 5.60 13.05
CA LYS A 138 6.98 6.85 12.81
C LYS A 138 6.19 8.12 13.17
N GLY A 139 5.01 7.98 13.80
CA GLY A 139 4.16 9.10 14.23
C GLY A 139 3.36 9.74 13.10
N LEU A 140 3.22 9.07 11.95
CA LEU A 140 2.38 9.54 10.83
C LEU A 140 0.94 9.10 11.01
N GLY A 141 -0.01 9.99 10.68
CA GLY A 141 -1.43 9.66 10.68
C GLY A 141 -1.88 9.06 9.35
N ILE A 142 -2.65 7.99 9.40
CA ILE A 142 -3.13 7.25 8.22
C ILE A 142 -4.65 7.28 8.14
N CYS A 143 -5.17 7.37 6.90
CA CYS A 143 -6.57 7.18 6.57
C CYS A 143 -6.70 6.33 5.30
N TYR A 144 -7.33 5.15 5.41
CA TYR A 144 -7.75 4.39 4.24
C TYR A 144 -8.95 5.06 3.55
N LEU A 145 -8.91 5.12 2.23
CA LEU A 145 -9.97 5.66 1.39
C LEU A 145 -10.70 4.49 0.71
N GLY A 146 -11.79 4.01 1.34
CA GLY A 146 -12.60 2.90 0.82
C GLY A 146 -13.46 3.27 -0.40
N THR A 147 -13.54 4.55 -0.76
CA THR A 147 -14.37 5.05 -1.86
C THR A 147 -13.82 4.75 -3.25
N THR A 148 -12.59 4.29 -3.35
CA THR A 148 -11.93 3.89 -4.60
C THR A 148 -12.76 2.91 -5.43
N THR A 149 -13.41 1.93 -4.79
CA THR A 149 -14.20 0.90 -5.45
C THR A 149 -15.47 1.41 -6.11
N TYR A 150 -15.95 2.58 -5.73
CA TYR A 150 -17.18 3.20 -6.33
C TYR A 150 -16.88 3.93 -7.63
N ASN A 151 -15.67 4.40 -7.85
CA ASN A 151 -15.28 5.22 -9.01
C ASN A 151 -13.97 4.72 -9.64
N LEU A 152 -13.85 3.42 -9.88
CA LEU A 152 -12.64 2.79 -10.42
C LEU A 152 -12.16 3.41 -11.74
N SER A 153 -13.08 3.87 -12.59
CA SER A 153 -12.75 4.51 -13.87
C SER A 153 -11.94 5.81 -13.73
N LEU A 154 -11.94 6.45 -12.57
CA LEU A 154 -11.17 7.67 -12.30
C LEU A 154 -9.80 7.41 -11.66
N ILE A 155 -9.51 6.18 -11.24
CA ILE A 155 -8.26 5.84 -10.55
C ILE A 155 -7.03 5.96 -11.46
N HIS A 156 -7.18 5.77 -12.76
CA HIS A 156 -6.09 5.95 -13.72
C HIS A 156 -5.48 7.38 -13.68
N ILE A 157 -6.17 8.37 -13.10
CA ILE A 157 -5.65 9.73 -12.88
C ILE A 157 -4.43 9.71 -11.95
N SER A 158 -4.34 8.76 -11.02
CA SER A 158 -3.20 8.60 -10.12
C SER A 158 -1.98 8.00 -10.83
N GLU A 159 -2.16 7.28 -11.93
CA GLU A 159 -1.08 6.67 -12.67
C GLU A 159 -0.21 7.72 -13.37
N PRO A 160 1.13 7.57 -13.36
CA PRO A 160 1.98 8.37 -14.20
C PRO A 160 1.60 8.13 -15.66
N THR A 161 1.40 9.19 -16.42
CA THR A 161 1.14 9.10 -17.87
C THR A 161 2.28 8.30 -18.50
N ARG A 162 2.00 7.09 -18.97
CA ARG A 162 2.96 6.37 -19.79
C ARG A 162 3.05 7.14 -21.10
N GLN A 163 4.15 7.85 -21.30
CA GLN A 163 4.52 8.21 -22.65
C GLN A 163 4.80 6.90 -23.39
N ALA A 164 4.03 6.71 -24.45
CA ALA A 164 4.17 5.57 -25.36
C ALA A 164 5.54 5.63 -26.07
#